data_9a5efd1968814795be3eb55153c7d79d
#
_entry.id   9a5efd1968814795be3eb55153c7d79d
#
_cell.length_a   1.000
_cell.length_b   1.000
_cell.length_c   1.000
_cell.angle_alpha   90.00
_cell.angle_beta   90.00
_cell.angle_gamma   90.00
#
_symmetry.space_group_name_H-M   'P 1'
#
loop_
_entity.id
_entity.type
_entity.pdbx_description
1 polymer ?
#
loop_
_entity_poly.entity_id
_entity_poly.type
_entity_poly.pdbx_seq_one_letter_code
_entity_poly.pdbx_strand_id
1 'polypeptide(L)'
;MMKKILKKLVITLIVLLTAGLFIYPPLHRWSRNHVNYVTATNDHNLNCISCHLYTQKTGILAKLINADYYSPFNLALTSDGQKLYVVAEENNSLLVVNTESGKVTDKIKVGLHPHSVILDNSETKAYVTNQWADNVSVVDLKTLSVVNTLKTGNGPAGLAINKDEKYLYVVNSYSSDISVIDLSLGREVKRLTAGNNPTGIQSSPDKSRFYVTSRRALLRPYGDPVVCELTVVSDSNQRVIERKEVNSAYLMENIKFTSDGKIALMPLIRPKNLIPSIQIERGFMMTTGIAVIELKPEGRILQLLLDEPNAYYADPFDIVITPDNKKAFITNSGVNIISVVDIDSLLSIISESSTELLDYYSNHLGLSSRFVTKRIPTGANPKGLELSDDGKFLYVAEHLQDRIAVIDVEKLETIKTIDLGGPRRITMARLGRRILNNAKGTFQTQYSCYTCHPDAHEDGLVYNMASKDMGRNLANTQSLKDIGDTPPFKWNGKNQTIYKQDGMRFSTVLTRNEPFSDKELDALVAYIVTGIPYPPNNMYNPNGELNDIQLRGKALFERTHDNYGNEIPEKDRCITCHPPPYFTNKNFENVGTLLASDDSMLFDTPHLNHIYASPPYLHHGLALSLEEIWTKYA
;
A
#
# COMPACT_ATOMS: atom_id res chain seq x y z
N MET A 1 -8.32 60.30 -12.00
CA MET A 1 -6.96 59.87 -12.35
C MET A 1 -6.61 58.55 -11.65
N MET A 2 -6.72 58.44 -10.35
CA MET A 2 -6.38 57.26 -9.54
C MET A 2 -7.10 55.94 -9.94
N LYS A 3 -8.41 55.96 -10.24
CA LYS A 3 -9.15 54.78 -10.73
C LYS A 3 -8.66 54.24 -12.09
N LYS A 4 -8.16 55.13 -12.99
CA LYS A 4 -7.58 54.69 -14.27
C LYS A 4 -6.20 54.04 -14.08
N ILE A 5 -5.42 54.52 -13.12
CA ILE A 5 -4.09 53.96 -12.79
C ILE A 5 -4.25 52.58 -12.10
N LEU A 6 -5.19 52.46 -11.15
CA LEU A 6 -5.48 51.21 -10.49
C LEU A 6 -5.98 50.12 -11.47
N LYS A 7 -6.84 50.51 -12.42
CA LYS A 7 -7.34 49.60 -13.47
C LYS A 7 -6.23 49.13 -14.41
N LYS A 8 -5.28 50.01 -14.76
CA LYS A 8 -4.10 49.63 -15.54
C LYS A 8 -3.16 48.70 -14.76
N LEU A 9 -2.92 48.98 -13.49
CA LEU A 9 -2.10 48.12 -12.63
C LEU A 9 -2.70 46.71 -12.46
N VAL A 10 -4.01 46.60 -12.24
CA VAL A 10 -4.71 45.30 -12.14
C VAL A 10 -4.64 44.53 -13.46
N ILE A 11 -4.86 45.21 -14.60
CA ILE A 11 -4.76 44.57 -15.92
C ILE A 11 -3.32 44.10 -16.18
N THR A 12 -2.31 44.93 -15.86
CA THR A 12 -0.89 44.54 -16.01
C THR A 12 -0.52 43.38 -15.12
N LEU A 13 -1.02 43.33 -13.88
CA LEU A 13 -0.81 42.21 -12.96
C LEU A 13 -1.46 40.92 -13.48
N ILE A 14 -2.68 40.99 -14.00
CA ILE A 14 -3.37 39.86 -14.64
C ILE A 14 -2.62 39.35 -15.86
N VAL A 15 -2.13 40.27 -16.72
CA VAL A 15 -1.34 39.91 -17.90
C VAL A 15 0.00 39.27 -17.51
N LEU A 16 0.67 39.78 -16.47
CA LEU A 16 1.91 39.18 -15.94
C LEU A 16 1.67 37.82 -15.32
N LEU A 17 0.56 37.64 -14.60
CA LEU A 17 0.16 36.33 -14.01
C LEU A 17 -0.22 35.34 -15.11
N THR A 18 -0.96 35.75 -16.13
CA THR A 18 -1.30 34.88 -17.28
C THR A 18 -0.08 34.55 -18.13
N ALA A 19 0.80 35.53 -18.39
CA ALA A 19 2.07 35.29 -19.09
C ALA A 19 2.96 34.33 -18.31
N GLY A 20 3.03 34.46 -16.96
CA GLY A 20 3.71 33.52 -16.09
C GLY A 20 3.17 32.08 -16.20
N LEU A 21 1.86 31.93 -16.33
CA LEU A 21 1.21 30.63 -16.53
C LEU A 21 1.52 29.96 -17.88
N PHE A 22 1.78 30.76 -18.93
CA PHE A 22 2.13 30.24 -20.25
C PHE A 22 3.64 30.08 -20.48
N ILE A 23 4.46 30.88 -19.81
CA ILE A 23 5.93 30.86 -19.95
C ILE A 23 6.54 29.85 -18.97
N TYR A 24 5.91 29.62 -17.82
CA TYR A 24 6.41 28.71 -16.76
C TYR A 24 6.68 27.27 -17.24
N PRO A 25 5.79 26.57 -17.96
CA PRO A 25 6.08 25.22 -18.42
C PRO A 25 7.28 25.09 -19.37
N PRO A 26 7.48 26.00 -20.37
CA PRO A 26 8.68 25.97 -21.20
C PRO A 26 9.96 26.33 -20.45
N LEU A 27 9.92 27.34 -19.56
CA LEU A 27 11.06 27.69 -18.71
C LEU A 27 11.41 26.58 -17.72
N HIS A 28 10.43 25.91 -17.18
CA HIS A 28 10.60 24.77 -16.30
C HIS A 28 11.22 23.57 -17.05
N ARG A 29 10.80 23.28 -18.29
CA ARG A 29 11.45 22.27 -19.15
C ARG A 29 12.89 22.65 -19.48
N TRP A 30 13.12 23.90 -19.80
CA TRP A 30 14.45 24.40 -20.10
C TRP A 30 15.36 24.33 -18.87
N SER A 31 14.90 24.78 -17.71
CA SER A 31 15.66 24.71 -16.45
C SER A 31 15.93 23.26 -16.04
N ARG A 32 14.96 22.34 -16.21
CA ARG A 32 15.12 20.92 -15.94
C ARG A 32 16.18 20.29 -16.84
N ASN A 33 16.17 20.56 -18.12
CA ASN A 33 17.16 20.04 -19.05
C ASN A 33 18.56 20.65 -18.80
N HIS A 34 18.62 21.90 -18.39
CA HIS A 34 19.88 22.58 -18.01
C HIS A 34 20.39 22.08 -16.65
N VAL A 35 19.51 21.89 -15.66
CA VAL A 35 19.85 21.34 -14.35
C VAL A 35 20.33 19.90 -14.48
N ASN A 36 19.71 19.08 -15.32
CA ASN A 36 20.21 17.73 -15.61
C ASN A 36 21.59 17.74 -16.29
N TYR A 37 21.93 18.79 -17.00
CA TYR A 37 23.25 18.96 -17.63
C TYR A 37 24.29 19.56 -16.67
N VAL A 38 23.87 20.50 -15.81
CA VAL A 38 24.77 21.23 -14.89
C VAL A 38 24.96 20.49 -13.56
N THR A 39 23.97 19.70 -13.07
CA THR A 39 24.13 18.88 -11.85
C THR A 39 24.92 17.59 -12.06
N ALA A 40 25.27 17.27 -13.31
CA ALA A 40 26.38 16.35 -13.56
C ALA A 40 27.76 16.92 -13.14
N THR A 41 27.81 18.22 -12.84
CA THR A 41 29.02 18.95 -12.44
C THR A 41 28.70 19.86 -11.24
N ASN A 42 28.67 19.28 -10.03
CA ASN A 42 28.66 20.04 -8.76
C ASN A 42 27.86 21.34 -8.74
N ASP A 43 26.59 21.35 -8.30
CA ASP A 43 26.24 22.35 -7.31
C ASP A 43 24.85 22.15 -6.69
N HIS A 44 24.83 22.35 -5.44
CA HIS A 44 23.91 21.95 -4.41
C HIS A 44 22.61 22.74 -4.33
N ASN A 45 22.10 23.51 -5.15
CA ASN A 45 21.00 24.38 -4.68
C ASN A 45 19.94 24.86 -5.67
N LEU A 46 19.68 24.14 -6.74
CA LEU A 46 18.59 24.55 -7.63
C LEU A 46 17.56 23.42 -7.87
N ASN A 47 17.00 22.92 -6.78
CA ASN A 47 15.76 22.19 -6.87
C ASN A 47 14.57 23.16 -6.77
N CYS A 48 14.38 23.97 -7.84
CA CYS A 48 13.25 24.91 -7.92
C CYS A 48 11.91 24.21 -7.70
N ILE A 49 11.82 22.92 -8.03
CA ILE A 49 10.62 22.11 -7.83
C ILE A 49 10.46 21.79 -6.34
N SER A 50 11.50 21.35 -5.65
CA SER A 50 11.44 21.12 -4.19
C SER A 50 11.07 22.41 -3.45
N CYS A 51 11.63 23.55 -3.86
CA CYS A 51 11.31 24.83 -3.25
C CYS A 51 9.86 25.27 -3.53
N HIS A 52 9.39 25.12 -4.77
CA HIS A 52 8.00 25.40 -5.11
C HIS A 52 7.01 24.41 -4.49
N LEU A 53 7.36 23.14 -4.39
CA LEU A 53 6.52 22.11 -3.80
C LEU A 53 6.53 22.19 -2.26
N TYR A 54 7.64 22.59 -1.64
CA TYR A 54 7.74 22.82 -0.20
C TYR A 54 6.90 24.04 0.27
N THR A 55 6.93 25.13 -0.47
CA THR A 55 6.04 26.28 -0.21
C THR A 55 4.56 25.94 -0.43
N GLN A 56 4.25 24.87 -1.14
CA GLN A 56 2.89 24.39 -1.38
C GLN A 56 2.33 23.53 -0.22
N LYS A 57 3.18 22.93 0.62
CA LYS A 57 2.70 22.19 1.83
C LYS A 57 2.02 23.10 2.86
N THR A 58 2.27 24.40 2.85
CA THR A 58 1.85 25.32 3.94
C THR A 58 0.93 26.47 3.55
N GLY A 59 0.53 26.63 2.28
CA GLY A 59 -0.20 27.80 1.80
C GLY A 59 -1.53 27.54 1.09
N ILE A 60 -2.16 28.63 0.62
CA ILE A 60 -3.39 28.60 -0.21
C ILE A 60 -3.22 27.70 -1.45
N LEU A 61 -2.00 27.58 -1.98
CA LEU A 61 -1.66 26.67 -3.09
C LEU A 61 -1.74 25.20 -2.68
N ALA A 62 -1.49 24.84 -1.44
CA ALA A 62 -1.69 23.46 -0.94
C ALA A 62 -3.14 23.00 -1.09
N LYS A 63 -4.12 23.91 -0.88
CA LYS A 63 -5.55 23.63 -1.12
C LYS A 63 -5.93 23.48 -2.60
N LEU A 64 -5.17 24.08 -3.51
CA LEU A 64 -5.39 23.96 -4.96
C LEU A 64 -4.75 22.68 -5.54
N ILE A 65 -3.83 22.06 -4.81
CA ILE A 65 -3.13 20.84 -5.20
C ILE A 65 -3.76 19.61 -4.54
N ASN A 66 -4.23 19.76 -3.31
CA ASN A 66 -5.00 18.74 -2.58
C ASN A 66 -6.49 18.94 -2.88
N ALA A 67 -6.95 18.40 -3.97
CA ALA A 67 -8.36 18.32 -4.25
C ALA A 67 -9.00 17.24 -3.36
N ASP A 68 -10.22 17.47 -2.87
CA ASP A 68 -10.96 16.54 -2.01
C ASP A 68 -11.43 15.31 -2.82
N TYR A 69 -10.53 14.37 -3.09
CA TYR A 69 -10.87 13.07 -3.66
C TYR A 69 -11.59 12.21 -2.63
N TYR A 70 -12.49 11.36 -3.09
CA TYR A 70 -13.16 10.39 -2.23
C TYR A 70 -12.33 9.14 -2.03
N SER A 71 -11.71 8.63 -3.08
CA SER A 71 -10.91 7.41 -3.06
C SER A 71 -11.67 6.24 -2.43
N PRO A 72 -12.72 5.72 -3.10
CA PRO A 72 -13.50 4.60 -2.57
C PRO A 72 -12.57 3.40 -2.33
N PHE A 73 -12.63 2.82 -1.12
CA PHE A 73 -11.69 1.79 -0.73
C PHE A 73 -12.37 0.44 -0.46
N ASN A 74 -13.39 0.43 0.37
CA ASN A 74 -14.14 -0.77 0.73
C ASN A 74 -15.65 -0.48 0.69
N LEU A 75 -16.45 -1.52 0.55
CA LEU A 75 -17.88 -1.46 0.28
C LEU A 75 -18.65 -2.38 1.23
N ALA A 76 -19.90 -2.02 1.54
CA ALA A 76 -20.88 -2.90 2.15
C ALA A 76 -22.27 -2.63 1.56
N LEU A 77 -22.95 -3.66 1.07
CA LEU A 77 -24.27 -3.57 0.46
C LEU A 77 -25.34 -4.06 1.45
N THR A 78 -26.50 -3.40 1.48
CA THR A 78 -27.66 -3.95 2.20
C THR A 78 -28.18 -5.22 1.53
N SER A 79 -28.76 -6.13 2.31
CA SER A 79 -29.29 -7.43 1.82
C SER A 79 -30.38 -7.28 0.74
N ASP A 80 -31.14 -6.17 0.79
CA ASP A 80 -32.13 -5.81 -0.24
C ASP A 80 -31.49 -5.22 -1.51
N GLY A 81 -30.17 -5.01 -1.50
CA GLY A 81 -29.41 -4.45 -2.61
C GLY A 81 -29.65 -2.97 -2.91
N GLN A 82 -30.41 -2.24 -2.06
CA GLN A 82 -30.83 -0.87 -2.38
C GLN A 82 -29.82 0.21 -1.96
N LYS A 83 -29.02 -0.06 -0.93
CA LYS A 83 -28.04 0.90 -0.42
C LYS A 83 -26.64 0.29 -0.41
N LEU A 84 -25.71 1.00 -1.02
CA LEU A 84 -24.29 0.69 -0.96
C LEU A 84 -23.58 1.71 -0.08
N TYR A 85 -22.94 1.23 0.99
CA TYR A 85 -22.08 2.03 1.85
C TYR A 85 -20.66 1.99 1.32
N VAL A 86 -20.07 3.15 1.08
CA VAL A 86 -18.75 3.28 0.43
C VAL A 86 -17.81 4.01 1.38
N VAL A 87 -16.73 3.35 1.76
CA VAL A 87 -15.64 3.98 2.50
C VAL A 87 -14.90 4.95 1.58
N ALA A 88 -14.92 6.24 1.89
CA ALA A 88 -14.20 7.29 1.18
C ALA A 88 -12.92 7.66 1.95
N GLU A 89 -11.82 6.98 1.63
CA GLU A 89 -10.56 6.98 2.38
C GLU A 89 -9.98 8.38 2.57
N GLU A 90 -9.76 9.13 1.48
CA GLU A 90 -9.14 10.47 1.54
C GLU A 90 -10.09 11.55 2.05
N ASN A 91 -11.40 11.31 2.01
CA ASN A 91 -12.40 12.28 2.44
C ASN A 91 -12.92 12.07 3.87
N ASN A 92 -12.41 11.04 4.58
CA ASN A 92 -12.79 10.72 5.96
C ASN A 92 -14.31 10.57 6.14
N SER A 93 -14.95 9.85 5.23
CA SER A 93 -16.40 9.69 5.24
C SER A 93 -16.87 8.31 4.80
N LEU A 94 -18.07 7.94 5.24
CA LEU A 94 -18.86 6.85 4.71
C LEU A 94 -19.95 7.46 3.83
N LEU A 95 -19.95 7.13 2.54
CA LEU A 95 -20.97 7.57 1.59
C LEU A 95 -22.11 6.56 1.57
N VAL A 96 -23.34 7.05 1.43
CA VAL A 96 -24.52 6.22 1.17
C VAL A 96 -24.93 6.42 -0.28
N VAL A 97 -24.95 5.34 -1.03
CA VAL A 97 -25.29 5.35 -2.45
C VAL A 97 -26.58 4.56 -2.65
N ASN A 98 -27.57 5.16 -3.29
CA ASN A 98 -28.73 4.42 -3.77
C ASN A 98 -28.34 3.69 -5.08
N THR A 99 -28.41 2.37 -5.08
CA THR A 99 -27.91 1.51 -6.19
C THR A 99 -28.73 1.63 -7.47
N GLU A 100 -30.05 1.82 -7.36
CA GLU A 100 -30.96 1.98 -8.49
C GLU A 100 -30.67 3.29 -9.25
N SER A 101 -30.73 4.43 -8.53
CA SER A 101 -30.49 5.74 -9.12
C SER A 101 -29.01 5.99 -9.44
N GLY A 102 -28.09 5.30 -8.76
CA GLY A 102 -26.65 5.52 -8.84
C GLY A 102 -26.22 6.87 -8.26
N LYS A 103 -26.92 7.38 -7.26
CA LYS A 103 -26.61 8.68 -6.64
C LYS A 103 -26.13 8.51 -5.21
N VAL A 104 -25.13 9.31 -4.82
CA VAL A 104 -24.79 9.53 -3.43
C VAL A 104 -25.94 10.30 -2.78
N THR A 105 -26.60 9.70 -1.80
CA THR A 105 -27.73 10.31 -1.06
C THR A 105 -27.26 11.00 0.19
N ASP A 106 -26.25 10.46 0.85
CA ASP A 106 -25.77 10.96 2.13
C ASP A 106 -24.26 10.78 2.27
N LYS A 107 -23.68 11.59 3.15
CA LYS A 107 -22.26 11.56 3.49
C LYS A 107 -22.10 11.67 5.00
N ILE A 108 -21.60 10.64 5.62
CA ILE A 108 -21.41 10.52 7.07
C ILE A 108 -19.94 10.74 7.36
N LYS A 109 -19.60 11.77 8.15
CA LYS A 109 -18.22 11.99 8.57
C LYS A 109 -17.83 10.95 9.62
N VAL A 110 -16.71 10.25 9.39
CA VAL A 110 -16.12 9.27 10.31
C VAL A 110 -14.72 9.72 10.75
N GLY A 111 -13.90 8.83 11.31
CA GLY A 111 -12.53 9.16 11.69
C GLY A 111 -11.59 9.31 10.49
N LEU A 112 -10.29 9.54 10.79
CA LEU A 112 -9.27 9.78 9.76
C LEU A 112 -8.91 8.50 9.01
N HIS A 113 -8.84 8.62 7.67
CA HIS A 113 -8.42 7.57 6.74
C HIS A 113 -9.20 6.26 6.96
N PRO A 114 -10.54 6.27 6.77
CA PRO A 114 -11.36 5.08 6.94
C PRO A 114 -10.94 4.01 5.93
N HIS A 115 -10.96 2.73 6.38
CA HIS A 115 -10.42 1.63 5.58
C HIS A 115 -11.48 0.58 5.22
N SER A 116 -12.22 0.06 6.19
CA SER A 116 -13.20 -1.00 5.97
C SER A 116 -14.53 -0.70 6.65
N VAL A 117 -15.60 -1.29 6.12
CA VAL A 117 -16.96 -1.18 6.66
C VAL A 117 -17.64 -2.53 6.67
N ILE A 118 -18.37 -2.84 7.72
CA ILE A 118 -19.34 -3.96 7.79
C ILE A 118 -20.65 -3.47 8.38
N LEU A 119 -21.75 -4.14 8.07
CA LEU A 119 -23.06 -3.93 8.67
C LEU A 119 -23.31 -4.97 9.77
N ASP A 120 -24.13 -4.63 10.77
CA ASP A 120 -24.70 -5.63 11.68
C ASP A 120 -25.77 -6.47 10.96
N ASN A 121 -26.13 -7.65 11.52
CA ASN A 121 -27.11 -8.54 10.89
C ASN A 121 -28.52 -7.88 10.71
N SER A 122 -28.82 -6.89 11.53
CA SER A 122 -30.10 -6.15 11.48
C SER A 122 -30.03 -4.94 10.53
N GLU A 123 -28.87 -4.63 9.96
CA GLU A 123 -28.61 -3.46 9.12
C GLU A 123 -29.02 -2.13 9.77
N THR A 124 -28.91 -2.08 11.10
CA THR A 124 -29.18 -0.86 11.87
C THR A 124 -27.92 -0.06 12.19
N LYS A 125 -26.76 -0.73 12.16
CA LYS A 125 -25.45 -0.12 12.41
C LYS A 125 -24.44 -0.51 11.34
N ALA A 126 -23.51 0.42 11.08
CA ALA A 126 -22.28 0.13 10.38
C ALA A 126 -21.08 0.37 11.29
N TYR A 127 -20.07 -0.49 11.17
CA TYR A 127 -18.80 -0.36 11.86
C TYR A 127 -17.73 0.01 10.82
N VAL A 128 -17.05 1.14 11.02
CA VAL A 128 -16.06 1.67 10.08
C VAL A 128 -14.72 1.81 10.77
N THR A 129 -13.70 1.09 10.31
CA THR A 129 -12.33 1.26 10.81
C THR A 129 -11.73 2.55 10.30
N ASN A 130 -11.09 3.32 11.17
CA ASN A 130 -10.40 4.57 10.86
C ASN A 130 -8.91 4.39 11.11
N GLN A 131 -8.18 4.07 10.04
CA GLN A 131 -6.80 3.59 10.12
C GLN A 131 -5.83 4.59 10.77
N TRP A 132 -6.04 5.88 10.56
CA TRP A 132 -5.17 6.93 11.12
C TRP A 132 -5.70 7.55 12.43
N ALA A 133 -6.85 7.11 12.88
CA ALA A 133 -7.44 7.54 14.14
C ALA A 133 -7.44 6.44 15.23
N ASP A 134 -6.92 5.25 14.92
CA ASP A 134 -6.81 4.09 15.81
C ASP A 134 -8.12 3.75 16.52
N ASN A 135 -9.21 3.75 15.75
CA ASN A 135 -10.54 3.46 16.26
C ASN A 135 -11.51 2.94 15.21
N VAL A 136 -12.68 2.51 15.67
CA VAL A 136 -13.84 2.15 14.84
C VAL A 136 -14.97 3.13 15.13
N SER A 137 -15.52 3.77 14.10
CA SER A 137 -16.78 4.51 14.18
C SER A 137 -17.96 3.56 14.14
N VAL A 138 -18.87 3.68 15.12
CA VAL A 138 -20.17 3.01 15.10
C VAL A 138 -21.20 4.00 14.56
N VAL A 139 -21.71 3.71 13.38
CA VAL A 139 -22.69 4.56 12.68
C VAL A 139 -24.08 4.00 12.85
N ASP A 140 -25.02 4.79 13.31
CA ASP A 140 -26.45 4.48 13.29
C ASP A 140 -27.00 4.77 11.89
N LEU A 141 -27.52 3.73 11.22
CA LEU A 141 -27.97 3.81 9.83
C LEU A 141 -29.36 4.44 9.65
N LYS A 142 -30.08 4.65 10.74
CA LYS A 142 -31.35 5.38 10.72
C LYS A 142 -31.12 6.89 10.81
N THR A 143 -30.23 7.31 11.71
CA THR A 143 -29.90 8.73 11.90
C THR A 143 -28.77 9.24 11.03
N LEU A 144 -28.07 8.33 10.34
CA LEU A 144 -26.90 8.58 9.48
C LEU A 144 -25.80 9.37 10.21
N SER A 145 -25.52 8.97 11.45
CA SER A 145 -24.54 9.66 12.30
C SER A 145 -23.71 8.68 13.12
N VAL A 146 -22.49 9.10 13.48
CA VAL A 146 -21.62 8.34 14.40
C VAL A 146 -22.19 8.47 15.82
N VAL A 147 -22.56 7.34 16.42
CA VAL A 147 -23.12 7.28 17.77
C VAL A 147 -22.13 6.81 18.82
N ASN A 148 -21.03 6.17 18.40
CA ASN A 148 -19.96 5.75 19.31
C ASN A 148 -18.62 5.61 18.55
N THR A 149 -17.52 5.61 19.30
CA THR A 149 -16.17 5.39 18.80
C THR A 149 -15.45 4.41 19.70
N LEU A 150 -15.00 3.28 19.13
CA LEU A 150 -14.34 2.19 19.83
C LEU A 150 -12.84 2.25 19.59
N LYS A 151 -12.04 2.32 20.66
CA LYS A 151 -10.57 2.34 20.56
C LYS A 151 -10.05 0.96 20.15
N THR A 152 -8.96 0.96 19.35
CA THR A 152 -8.29 -0.24 18.82
C THR A 152 -6.78 -0.18 19.06
N GLY A 153 -6.03 -1.12 18.49
CA GLY A 153 -4.60 -0.97 18.23
C GLY A 153 -4.31 0.03 17.12
N ASN A 154 -3.05 0.12 16.68
CA ASN A 154 -2.64 1.12 15.70
C ASN A 154 -2.90 0.65 14.26
N GLY A 155 -3.51 1.52 13.47
CA GLY A 155 -3.82 1.29 12.07
C GLY A 155 -4.88 0.23 11.84
N PRO A 156 -6.12 0.34 12.41
CA PRO A 156 -7.17 -0.62 12.15
C PRO A 156 -7.53 -0.68 10.66
N ALA A 157 -7.57 -1.91 10.14
CA ALA A 157 -7.85 -2.20 8.73
C ALA A 157 -9.13 -3.05 8.60
N GLY A 158 -9.02 -4.36 8.39
CA GLY A 158 -10.16 -5.25 8.31
C GLY A 158 -10.87 -5.44 9.65
N LEU A 159 -12.16 -5.76 9.59
CA LEU A 159 -12.96 -6.07 10.79
C LEU A 159 -13.98 -7.16 10.48
N ALA A 160 -14.35 -7.91 11.51
CA ALA A 160 -15.38 -8.94 11.42
C ALA A 160 -16.14 -9.05 12.75
N ILE A 161 -17.44 -9.29 12.66
CA ILE A 161 -18.32 -9.50 13.82
C ILE A 161 -18.58 -10.99 13.99
N ASN A 162 -18.65 -11.47 15.24
CA ASN A 162 -18.95 -12.85 15.50
C ASN A 162 -20.45 -13.16 15.40
N LYS A 163 -20.81 -14.44 15.46
CA LYS A 163 -22.17 -14.92 15.13
C LYS A 163 -23.28 -14.29 15.98
N ASP A 164 -23.01 -14.09 17.25
CA ASP A 164 -23.99 -13.53 18.22
C ASP A 164 -23.86 -12.00 18.38
N GLU A 165 -23.05 -11.36 17.54
CA GLU A 165 -22.78 -9.91 17.54
C GLU A 165 -22.30 -9.36 18.87
N LYS A 166 -21.68 -10.22 19.68
CA LYS A 166 -21.11 -9.82 20.96
C LYS A 166 -19.71 -9.24 20.82
N TYR A 167 -18.90 -9.81 19.92
CA TYR A 167 -17.52 -9.42 19.73
C TYR A 167 -17.26 -8.92 18.32
N LEU A 168 -16.57 -7.77 18.25
CA LEU A 168 -15.99 -7.23 17.03
C LEU A 168 -14.47 -7.49 17.06
N TYR A 169 -13.98 -8.18 16.05
CA TYR A 169 -12.56 -8.41 15.82
C TYR A 169 -12.05 -7.38 14.82
N VAL A 170 -11.00 -6.65 15.17
CA VAL A 170 -10.41 -5.61 14.34
C VAL A 170 -8.92 -5.86 14.18
N VAL A 171 -8.44 -6.05 12.95
CA VAL A 171 -7.02 -6.21 12.69
C VAL A 171 -6.34 -4.85 12.61
N ASN A 172 -5.19 -4.71 13.28
CA ASN A 172 -4.44 -3.48 13.41
C ASN A 172 -3.12 -3.62 12.65
N SER A 173 -3.05 -3.02 11.46
CA SER A 173 -1.93 -3.23 10.53
C SER A 173 -0.60 -2.72 11.06
N TYR A 174 -0.59 -1.57 11.75
CA TYR A 174 0.66 -0.96 12.19
C TYR A 174 1.20 -1.57 13.48
N SER A 175 0.33 -2.10 14.36
CA SER A 175 0.76 -2.79 15.59
C SER A 175 0.82 -4.32 15.45
N SER A 176 0.48 -4.87 14.27
CA SER A 176 0.53 -6.31 13.98
C SER A 176 -0.24 -7.16 15.00
N ASP A 177 -1.44 -6.72 15.35
CA ASP A 177 -2.29 -7.37 16.33
C ASP A 177 -3.79 -7.33 15.96
N ILE A 178 -4.63 -7.92 16.79
CA ILE A 178 -6.08 -7.97 16.63
C ILE A 178 -6.71 -7.49 17.94
N SER A 179 -7.49 -6.44 17.88
CA SER A 179 -8.36 -6.00 18.97
C SER A 179 -9.63 -6.84 19.00
N VAL A 180 -9.96 -7.41 20.15
CA VAL A 180 -11.26 -8.05 20.43
C VAL A 180 -12.08 -7.09 21.28
N ILE A 181 -13.13 -6.55 20.71
CA ILE A 181 -13.98 -5.52 21.33
C ILE A 181 -15.30 -6.16 21.74
N ASP A 182 -15.66 -6.06 23.00
CA ASP A 182 -17.01 -6.43 23.49
C ASP A 182 -17.96 -5.26 23.17
N LEU A 183 -18.92 -5.52 22.27
CA LEU A 183 -19.85 -4.50 21.78
C LEU A 183 -20.85 -4.06 22.85
N SER A 184 -21.15 -4.91 23.86
CA SER A 184 -22.01 -4.56 24.97
C SER A 184 -21.32 -3.62 25.96
N LEU A 185 -20.01 -3.80 26.16
CA LEU A 185 -19.17 -2.95 27.01
C LEU A 185 -18.62 -1.74 26.28
N GLY A 186 -18.66 -1.74 24.95
CA GLY A 186 -18.11 -0.66 24.11
C GLY A 186 -16.58 -0.48 24.24
N ARG A 187 -15.83 -1.53 24.55
CA ARG A 187 -14.37 -1.46 24.74
C ARG A 187 -13.63 -2.74 24.38
N GLU A 188 -12.34 -2.58 24.09
CA GLU A 188 -11.43 -3.72 23.92
C GLU A 188 -11.33 -4.53 25.23
N VAL A 189 -11.49 -5.83 25.11
CA VAL A 189 -11.37 -6.79 26.21
C VAL A 189 -10.16 -7.71 26.07
N LYS A 190 -9.60 -7.79 24.85
CA LYS A 190 -8.44 -8.64 24.57
C LYS A 190 -7.69 -8.13 23.35
N ARG A 191 -6.38 -8.36 23.33
CA ARG A 191 -5.52 -8.12 22.19
C ARG A 191 -4.72 -9.37 21.86
N LEU A 192 -4.68 -9.75 20.56
CA LEU A 192 -4.05 -10.96 20.08
C LEU A 192 -2.96 -10.58 19.08
N THR A 193 -1.81 -11.22 19.16
CA THR A 193 -0.74 -11.00 18.16
C THR A 193 -1.13 -11.65 16.84
N ALA A 194 -0.93 -10.95 15.73
CA ALA A 194 -1.11 -11.44 14.37
C ALA A 194 0.23 -11.51 13.62
N GLY A 195 0.19 -11.89 12.34
CA GLY A 195 1.33 -11.81 11.45
C GLY A 195 1.74 -10.36 11.14
N ASN A 196 2.74 -10.19 10.29
CA ASN A 196 3.31 -8.87 9.99
C ASN A 196 2.36 -8.04 9.11
N ASN A 197 1.97 -6.85 9.57
CA ASN A 197 1.07 -5.92 8.89
C ASN A 197 -0.24 -6.59 8.42
N PRO A 198 -1.09 -7.12 9.33
CA PRO A 198 -2.33 -7.79 8.98
C PRO A 198 -3.33 -6.79 8.36
N THR A 199 -4.10 -7.23 7.35
CA THR A 199 -5.04 -6.37 6.61
C THR A 199 -6.45 -6.93 6.54
N GLY A 200 -6.60 -8.17 6.08
CA GLY A 200 -7.90 -8.81 5.94
C GLY A 200 -8.26 -9.70 7.12
N ILE A 201 -9.54 -9.80 7.42
CA ILE A 201 -10.09 -10.77 8.36
C ILE A 201 -11.42 -11.28 7.83
N GLN A 202 -11.60 -12.59 7.86
CA GLN A 202 -12.83 -13.23 7.43
C GLN A 202 -13.21 -14.35 8.38
N SER A 203 -14.50 -14.43 8.75
CA SER A 203 -15.03 -15.57 9.51
C SER A 203 -15.19 -16.80 8.63
N SER A 204 -14.90 -17.99 9.18
CA SER A 204 -15.28 -19.25 8.55
C SER A 204 -16.81 -19.34 8.36
N PRO A 205 -17.32 -20.14 7.40
CA PRO A 205 -18.77 -20.25 7.15
C PRO A 205 -19.59 -20.69 8.37
N ASP A 206 -19.02 -21.52 9.24
CA ASP A 206 -19.63 -21.93 10.53
C ASP A 206 -19.52 -20.87 11.64
N LYS A 207 -18.84 -19.74 11.35
CA LYS A 207 -18.58 -18.63 12.28
C LYS A 207 -17.75 -19.02 13.52
N SER A 208 -17.11 -20.19 13.54
CA SER A 208 -16.33 -20.65 14.69
C SER A 208 -14.90 -20.08 14.75
N ARG A 209 -14.39 -19.63 13.62
CA ARG A 209 -13.01 -19.16 13.46
C ARG A 209 -12.94 -17.89 12.61
N PHE A 210 -11.89 -17.12 12.83
CA PHE A 210 -11.49 -16.00 12.00
C PHE A 210 -10.11 -16.25 11.41
N TYR A 211 -9.97 -15.96 10.12
CA TYR A 211 -8.72 -16.04 9.39
C TYR A 211 -8.23 -14.65 9.06
N VAL A 212 -7.01 -14.35 9.46
CA VAL A 212 -6.40 -13.03 9.34
C VAL A 212 -5.21 -13.13 8.40
N THR A 213 -5.28 -12.38 7.30
CA THR A 213 -4.22 -12.31 6.29
C THR A 213 -3.19 -11.25 6.66
N SER A 214 -1.95 -11.44 6.23
CA SER A 214 -0.85 -10.51 6.44
C SER A 214 -0.35 -9.97 5.10
N ARG A 215 -0.16 -8.66 5.02
CA ARG A 215 0.35 -7.99 3.81
C ARG A 215 1.84 -8.21 3.64
N ARG A 216 2.62 -8.12 4.73
CA ARG A 216 4.07 -8.23 4.71
C ARG A 216 4.54 -9.60 5.13
N ALA A 217 5.67 -10.00 4.55
CA ALA A 217 6.36 -11.21 4.94
C ALA A 217 6.84 -11.14 6.40
N LEU A 218 7.00 -12.29 7.00
CA LEU A 218 7.69 -12.41 8.28
C LEU A 218 9.13 -11.94 8.12
N LEU A 219 9.63 -11.18 9.09
CA LEU A 219 11.03 -10.77 9.13
C LEU A 219 11.90 -12.01 9.35
N ARG A 220 12.73 -12.32 8.38
CA ARG A 220 13.64 -13.47 8.41
C ARG A 220 15.05 -13.05 8.01
N PRO A 221 16.07 -13.80 8.45
CA PRO A 221 17.44 -13.56 8.03
C PRO A 221 17.57 -13.54 6.51
N TYR A 222 18.50 -12.75 6.05
CA TYR A 222 18.84 -12.65 4.64
C TYR A 222 19.11 -14.01 4.00
N GLY A 223 18.49 -14.24 2.85
CA GLY A 223 18.61 -15.48 2.08
C GLY A 223 17.54 -16.52 2.39
N ASP A 224 16.77 -16.34 3.45
CA ASP A 224 15.63 -17.20 3.74
C ASP A 224 14.49 -16.96 2.73
N PRO A 225 13.66 -17.98 2.47
CA PRO A 225 12.48 -17.83 1.64
C PRO A 225 11.50 -16.78 2.20
N VAL A 226 10.86 -16.04 1.30
CA VAL A 226 9.77 -15.12 1.66
C VAL A 226 8.57 -15.94 2.13
N VAL A 227 8.07 -15.63 3.33
CA VAL A 227 6.93 -16.33 3.96
C VAL A 227 6.01 -15.31 4.60
N CYS A 228 4.73 -15.39 4.29
CA CYS A 228 3.69 -14.67 5.03
C CYS A 228 2.95 -15.57 6.01
N GLU A 229 2.31 -14.97 7.00
CA GLU A 229 1.51 -15.69 7.99
C GLU A 229 0.00 -15.50 7.72
N LEU A 230 -0.73 -16.59 7.78
CA LEU A 230 -2.19 -16.63 7.93
C LEU A 230 -2.51 -17.01 9.37
N THR A 231 -2.99 -16.05 10.17
CA THR A 231 -3.31 -16.25 11.58
C THR A 231 -4.75 -16.75 11.73
N VAL A 232 -4.97 -17.82 12.50
CA VAL A 232 -6.32 -18.37 12.76
C VAL A 232 -6.70 -18.14 14.22
N VAL A 233 -7.83 -17.48 14.43
CA VAL A 233 -8.38 -17.15 15.74
C VAL A 233 -9.66 -17.94 16.00
N SER A 234 -9.78 -18.53 17.17
CA SER A 234 -11.01 -19.18 17.64
C SER A 234 -11.95 -18.15 18.26
N ASP A 235 -13.24 -18.15 17.86
CA ASP A 235 -14.25 -17.29 18.46
C ASP A 235 -14.61 -17.71 19.89
N SER A 236 -14.68 -19.02 20.18
CA SER A 236 -15.16 -19.54 21.46
C SER A 236 -14.31 -19.13 22.67
N ASN A 237 -13.00 -18.94 22.49
CA ASN A 237 -12.06 -18.58 23.56
C ASN A 237 -11.23 -17.32 23.28
N GLN A 238 -11.46 -16.66 22.14
CA GLN A 238 -10.73 -15.46 21.66
C GLN A 238 -9.21 -15.66 21.77
N ARG A 239 -8.70 -16.72 21.14
CA ARG A 239 -7.26 -17.04 21.10
C ARG A 239 -6.81 -17.37 19.68
N VAL A 240 -5.57 -17.04 19.38
CA VAL A 240 -4.88 -17.58 18.21
C VAL A 240 -4.70 -19.09 18.45
N ILE A 241 -5.20 -19.90 17.54
CA ILE A 241 -5.15 -21.36 17.60
C ILE A 241 -4.22 -21.98 16.58
N GLU A 242 -3.90 -21.23 15.52
CA GLU A 242 -3.01 -21.70 14.47
C GLU A 242 -2.33 -20.51 13.77
N ARG A 243 -1.08 -20.71 13.34
CA ARG A 243 -0.31 -19.82 12.49
C ARG A 243 0.18 -20.61 11.30
N LYS A 244 -0.44 -20.38 10.13
CA LYS A 244 -0.08 -21.09 8.90
C LYS A 244 0.94 -20.26 8.13
N GLU A 245 2.07 -20.87 7.81
CA GLU A 245 3.05 -20.27 6.90
C GLU A 245 2.63 -20.45 5.44
N VAL A 246 2.60 -19.35 4.70
CA VAL A 246 2.35 -19.33 3.26
C VAL A 246 3.66 -18.98 2.57
N ASN A 247 4.31 -20.00 2.02
CA ASN A 247 5.63 -19.89 1.40
C ASN A 247 5.58 -19.09 0.08
N SER A 248 6.65 -18.37 -0.21
CA SER A 248 6.78 -17.55 -1.43
C SER A 248 5.55 -16.66 -1.65
N ALA A 249 5.10 -16.00 -0.59
CA ALA A 249 3.90 -15.17 -0.61
C ALA A 249 4.11 -13.85 0.14
N TYR A 250 3.50 -12.79 -0.41
CA TYR A 250 3.30 -11.52 0.27
C TYR A 250 2.13 -10.74 -0.38
N LEU A 251 1.73 -9.59 0.14
CA LEU A 251 0.52 -8.86 -0.26
C LEU A 251 -0.72 -9.76 -0.25
N MET A 252 -0.89 -10.52 0.85
CA MET A 252 -2.12 -11.28 1.09
C MET A 252 -3.13 -10.34 1.73
N GLU A 253 -3.92 -9.63 0.91
CA GLU A 253 -4.79 -8.55 1.38
C GLU A 253 -6.12 -9.04 1.93
N ASN A 254 -6.71 -10.06 1.30
CA ASN A 254 -8.01 -10.59 1.72
C ASN A 254 -8.14 -12.09 1.41
N ILE A 255 -9.14 -12.75 2.05
CA ILE A 255 -9.45 -14.17 1.90
C ILE A 255 -10.97 -14.35 1.85
N LYS A 256 -11.47 -15.30 1.06
CA LYS A 256 -12.90 -15.67 1.02
C LYS A 256 -13.07 -17.18 1.03
N PHE A 257 -14.16 -17.62 1.64
CA PHE A 257 -14.52 -19.02 1.78
C PHE A 257 -15.63 -19.40 0.79
N THR A 258 -15.59 -20.65 0.29
CA THR A 258 -16.78 -21.25 -0.29
C THR A 258 -17.85 -21.45 0.78
N SER A 259 -19.13 -21.31 0.40
CA SER A 259 -20.26 -21.40 1.34
C SER A 259 -20.39 -22.79 1.98
N ASP A 260 -19.86 -23.84 1.32
CA ASP A 260 -19.80 -25.20 1.85
C ASP A 260 -18.65 -25.43 2.86
N GLY A 261 -17.80 -24.45 3.09
CA GLY A 261 -16.71 -24.50 4.07
C GLY A 261 -15.57 -25.45 3.73
N LYS A 262 -15.44 -25.90 2.47
CA LYS A 262 -14.38 -26.85 2.12
C LYS A 262 -13.06 -26.18 1.79
N ILE A 263 -13.11 -25.02 1.15
CA ILE A 263 -11.92 -24.28 0.76
C ILE A 263 -12.03 -22.78 1.07
N ALA A 264 -10.88 -22.14 1.17
CA ALA A 264 -10.75 -20.70 1.06
C ALA A 264 -9.84 -20.35 -0.12
N LEU A 265 -10.11 -19.21 -0.74
CA LEU A 265 -9.32 -18.62 -1.80
C LEU A 265 -8.70 -17.32 -1.33
N MET A 266 -7.42 -17.14 -1.61
CA MET A 266 -6.64 -15.98 -1.17
C MET A 266 -5.70 -15.53 -2.29
N PRO A 267 -5.92 -14.35 -2.90
CA PRO A 267 -4.98 -13.79 -3.87
C PRO A 267 -3.70 -13.32 -3.18
N LEU A 268 -2.58 -13.40 -3.89
CA LEU A 268 -1.27 -13.06 -3.36
C LEU A 268 -0.26 -12.74 -4.47
N ILE A 269 0.84 -12.13 -4.08
CA ILE A 269 2.04 -12.01 -4.93
C ILE A 269 3.05 -13.08 -4.52
N ARG A 270 3.70 -13.67 -5.53
CA ARG A 270 4.81 -14.62 -5.36
C ARG A 270 6.12 -13.97 -5.82
N PRO A 271 6.94 -13.47 -4.88
CA PRO A 271 8.17 -12.79 -5.21
C PRO A 271 9.30 -13.78 -5.52
N LYS A 272 10.14 -13.42 -6.50
CA LYS A 272 11.45 -14.01 -6.77
C LYS A 272 12.53 -12.93 -6.63
N ASN A 273 12.46 -12.20 -5.54
CA ASN A 273 13.23 -11.00 -5.23
C ASN A 273 14.77 -11.17 -5.26
N LEU A 274 15.28 -12.40 -5.13
CA LEU A 274 16.72 -12.69 -5.21
C LEU A 274 17.22 -12.94 -6.64
N ILE A 275 16.32 -12.99 -7.63
CA ILE A 275 16.72 -12.95 -9.04
C ILE A 275 17.13 -11.50 -9.38
N PRO A 276 18.25 -11.27 -10.07
CA PRO A 276 18.65 -9.92 -10.45
C PRO A 276 17.55 -9.19 -11.21
N SER A 277 17.20 -7.99 -10.78
CA SER A 277 16.08 -7.21 -11.36
C SER A 277 16.25 -6.95 -12.87
N ILE A 278 17.48 -6.86 -13.37
CA ILE A 278 17.76 -6.72 -14.80
C ILE A 278 17.42 -7.98 -15.64
N GLN A 279 17.12 -9.10 -15.00
CA GLN A 279 16.75 -10.35 -15.67
C GLN A 279 15.23 -10.50 -15.86
N ILE A 280 14.47 -9.45 -15.61
CA ILE A 280 12.98 -9.45 -15.72
C ILE A 280 12.46 -9.98 -17.06
N GLU A 281 13.21 -9.77 -18.14
CA GLU A 281 12.86 -10.27 -19.49
C GLU A 281 13.12 -11.79 -19.66
N ARG A 282 14.01 -12.37 -18.85
CA ARG A 282 14.40 -13.79 -18.92
C ARG A 282 13.65 -14.66 -17.92
N GLY A 283 12.98 -14.04 -16.95
CA GLY A 283 12.21 -14.72 -15.94
C GLY A 283 11.37 -13.73 -15.17
N PHE A 284 10.25 -14.17 -14.68
CA PHE A 284 9.35 -13.37 -13.89
C PHE A 284 9.92 -13.12 -12.49
N MET A 285 10.02 -11.86 -12.09
CA MET A 285 10.47 -11.44 -10.77
C MET A 285 9.33 -11.43 -9.75
N MET A 286 8.15 -11.02 -10.20
CA MET A 286 6.90 -11.03 -9.44
C MET A 286 5.83 -11.74 -10.23
N THR A 287 5.08 -12.61 -9.59
CA THR A 287 3.91 -13.25 -10.18
C THR A 287 2.72 -13.11 -9.26
N THR A 288 1.55 -12.94 -9.87
CA THR A 288 0.28 -12.95 -9.17
C THR A 288 -0.25 -14.37 -9.11
N GLY A 289 -0.64 -14.80 -7.93
CA GLY A 289 -1.18 -16.13 -7.68
C GLY A 289 -2.49 -16.10 -6.88
N ILE A 290 -3.08 -17.27 -6.81
CA ILE A 290 -4.19 -17.57 -5.91
C ILE A 290 -3.81 -18.77 -5.05
N ALA A 291 -3.91 -18.63 -3.73
CA ALA A 291 -3.82 -19.76 -2.82
C ALA A 291 -5.20 -20.42 -2.67
N VAL A 292 -5.22 -21.73 -2.77
CA VAL A 292 -6.36 -22.59 -2.45
C VAL A 292 -6.05 -23.28 -1.13
N ILE A 293 -6.81 -22.98 -0.09
CA ILE A 293 -6.61 -23.45 1.26
C ILE A 293 -7.68 -24.49 1.57
N GLU A 294 -7.28 -25.73 1.77
CA GLU A 294 -8.18 -26.81 2.19
C GLU A 294 -8.52 -26.67 3.68
N LEU A 295 -9.80 -26.58 4.01
CA LEU A 295 -10.30 -26.33 5.37
C LEU A 295 -10.56 -27.62 6.17
N LYS A 296 -9.77 -28.65 5.97
CA LYS A 296 -9.79 -29.91 6.71
C LYS A 296 -8.57 -30.03 7.62
N PRO A 297 -8.58 -30.91 8.63
CA PRO A 297 -7.37 -31.24 9.38
C PRO A 297 -6.22 -31.59 8.42
N GLU A 298 -5.04 -31.02 8.64
CA GLU A 298 -3.86 -31.18 7.77
C GLU A 298 -4.09 -30.77 6.31
N GLY A 299 -5.07 -29.86 6.07
CA GLY A 299 -5.37 -29.34 4.75
C GLY A 299 -4.21 -28.55 4.16
N ARG A 300 -3.97 -28.72 2.86
CA ARG A 300 -2.87 -28.10 2.13
C ARG A 300 -3.17 -26.65 1.78
N ILE A 301 -2.12 -25.87 1.62
CA ILE A 301 -2.15 -24.56 0.95
C ILE A 301 -1.48 -24.73 -0.41
N LEU A 302 -2.25 -24.69 -1.48
CA LEU A 302 -1.79 -24.82 -2.84
C LEU A 302 -1.78 -23.45 -3.51
N GLN A 303 -0.81 -23.16 -4.35
CA GLN A 303 -0.72 -21.89 -5.05
C GLN A 303 -0.67 -22.14 -6.56
N LEU A 304 -1.50 -21.45 -7.32
CA LEU A 304 -1.51 -21.47 -8.78
C LEU A 304 -1.39 -20.02 -9.29
N LEU A 305 -0.76 -19.84 -10.46
CA LEU A 305 -0.59 -18.51 -11.03
C LEU A 305 -1.86 -18.03 -11.72
N LEU A 306 -2.18 -16.76 -11.52
CA LEU A 306 -3.22 -16.05 -12.28
C LEU A 306 -2.65 -15.44 -13.57
N ASP A 307 -1.34 -15.26 -13.63
CA ASP A 307 -0.64 -14.68 -14.77
C ASP A 307 -0.61 -15.61 -15.98
N GLU A 308 -0.43 -15.02 -17.14
CA GLU A 308 -0.35 -15.69 -18.43
C GLU A 308 1.03 -15.46 -19.05
N PRO A 309 1.46 -16.30 -20.01
CA PRO A 309 2.66 -16.00 -20.79
C PRO A 309 2.54 -14.62 -21.45
N ASN A 310 3.51 -13.74 -21.18
CA ASN A 310 3.55 -12.37 -21.69
C ASN A 310 2.47 -11.39 -21.16
N ALA A 311 1.72 -11.76 -20.13
CA ALA A 311 0.73 -10.90 -19.51
C ALA A 311 0.62 -11.18 -18.00
N TYR A 312 1.01 -10.21 -17.20
CA TYR A 312 0.99 -10.32 -15.73
C TYR A 312 -0.11 -9.41 -15.16
N TYR A 313 -0.73 -9.85 -14.06
CA TYR A 313 -1.89 -9.19 -13.48
C TYR A 313 -1.58 -8.70 -12.07
N ALA A 314 -0.68 -7.72 -12.00
CA ALA A 314 -0.06 -7.20 -10.77
C ALA A 314 -1.06 -6.70 -9.72
N ASP A 315 -0.60 -6.74 -8.46
CA ASP A 315 -1.23 -6.18 -7.27
C ASP A 315 -2.68 -6.68 -7.05
N PRO A 316 -2.87 -8.00 -6.84
CA PRO A 316 -4.18 -8.52 -6.46
C PRO A 316 -4.56 -7.96 -5.09
N PHE A 317 -5.84 -7.58 -4.91
CA PHE A 317 -6.23 -6.89 -3.68
C PHE A 317 -7.41 -7.54 -2.97
N ASP A 318 -8.56 -7.65 -3.59
CA ASP A 318 -9.76 -8.20 -2.98
C ASP A 318 -10.31 -9.37 -3.79
N ILE A 319 -11.13 -10.19 -3.13
CA ILE A 319 -11.74 -11.37 -3.71
C ILE A 319 -13.17 -11.54 -3.18
N VAL A 320 -14.09 -11.89 -4.06
CA VAL A 320 -15.44 -12.37 -3.70
C VAL A 320 -15.75 -13.67 -4.44
N ILE A 321 -16.58 -14.50 -3.84
CA ILE A 321 -17.03 -15.78 -4.40
C ILE A 321 -18.56 -15.71 -4.58
N THR A 322 -19.07 -16.19 -5.73
CA THR A 322 -20.51 -16.25 -5.97
C THR A 322 -21.21 -17.21 -5.01
N PRO A 323 -22.48 -16.97 -4.64
CA PRO A 323 -23.20 -17.81 -3.67
C PRO A 323 -23.28 -19.29 -4.06
N ASP A 324 -23.24 -19.59 -5.36
CA ASP A 324 -23.22 -20.95 -5.92
C ASP A 324 -21.82 -21.60 -5.93
N ASN A 325 -20.79 -20.91 -5.42
CA ASN A 325 -19.39 -21.31 -5.41
C ASN A 325 -18.75 -21.56 -6.77
N LYS A 326 -19.33 -21.07 -7.88
CA LYS A 326 -18.80 -21.33 -9.22
C LYS A 326 -17.76 -20.33 -9.70
N LYS A 327 -17.89 -19.08 -9.29
CA LYS A 327 -16.98 -18.03 -9.74
C LYS A 327 -16.35 -17.29 -8.57
N ALA A 328 -15.08 -16.94 -8.72
CA ALA A 328 -14.43 -15.93 -7.88
C ALA A 328 -14.01 -14.74 -8.74
N PHE A 329 -14.16 -13.53 -8.20
CA PHE A 329 -13.75 -12.27 -8.80
C PHE A 329 -12.62 -11.69 -7.97
N ILE A 330 -11.51 -11.35 -8.63
CA ILE A 330 -10.29 -10.83 -7.97
C ILE A 330 -9.93 -9.52 -8.60
N THR A 331 -9.81 -8.45 -7.81
CA THR A 331 -9.25 -7.18 -8.28
C THR A 331 -7.75 -7.30 -8.47
N ASN A 332 -7.26 -6.89 -9.66
CA ASN A 332 -5.84 -6.72 -9.97
C ASN A 332 -5.57 -5.23 -10.11
N SER A 333 -5.27 -4.59 -8.98
CA SER A 333 -5.21 -3.12 -8.83
C SER A 333 -4.14 -2.48 -9.70
N GLY A 334 -3.00 -3.17 -9.90
CA GLY A 334 -1.86 -2.69 -10.68
C GLY A 334 -2.11 -2.62 -12.19
N VAL A 335 -3.12 -3.33 -12.69
CA VAL A 335 -3.45 -3.37 -14.13
C VAL A 335 -4.88 -2.95 -14.45
N ASN A 336 -5.65 -2.51 -13.44
CA ASN A 336 -7.03 -2.03 -13.62
C ASN A 336 -7.95 -3.09 -14.23
N ILE A 337 -7.92 -4.29 -13.69
CA ILE A 337 -8.67 -5.46 -14.22
C ILE A 337 -9.27 -6.24 -13.05
N ILE A 338 -10.39 -6.93 -13.33
CA ILE A 338 -10.90 -8.01 -12.49
C ILE A 338 -10.65 -9.33 -13.22
N SER A 339 -10.03 -10.27 -12.52
CA SER A 339 -9.88 -11.65 -12.98
C SER A 339 -11.08 -12.47 -12.52
N VAL A 340 -11.67 -13.21 -13.44
CA VAL A 340 -12.79 -14.12 -13.16
C VAL A 340 -12.28 -15.55 -13.17
N VAL A 341 -12.32 -16.21 -12.02
CA VAL A 341 -11.86 -17.58 -11.81
C VAL A 341 -13.08 -18.51 -11.81
N ASP A 342 -13.03 -19.55 -12.64
CA ASP A 342 -13.94 -20.68 -12.57
C ASP A 342 -13.44 -21.67 -11.51
N ILE A 343 -14.21 -21.80 -10.42
CA ILE A 343 -13.78 -22.58 -9.24
C ILE A 343 -13.84 -24.08 -9.54
N ASP A 344 -14.81 -24.55 -10.31
CA ASP A 344 -14.91 -25.98 -10.66
C ASP A 344 -13.69 -26.42 -11.47
N SER A 345 -13.30 -25.63 -12.47
CA SER A 345 -12.11 -25.89 -13.28
C SER A 345 -10.84 -25.85 -12.44
N LEU A 346 -10.73 -24.89 -11.50
CA LEU A 346 -9.59 -24.77 -10.58
C LEU A 346 -9.48 -26.02 -9.71
N LEU A 347 -10.59 -26.49 -9.13
CA LEU A 347 -10.63 -27.67 -8.27
C LEU A 347 -10.40 -28.97 -9.03
N SER A 348 -10.87 -29.10 -10.28
CA SER A 348 -10.56 -30.25 -11.15
C SER A 348 -9.06 -30.38 -11.37
N ILE A 349 -8.37 -29.28 -11.69
CA ILE A 349 -6.91 -29.30 -11.83
C ILE A 349 -6.23 -29.83 -10.57
N ILE A 350 -6.68 -29.39 -9.40
CA ILE A 350 -6.09 -29.78 -8.11
C ILE A 350 -6.37 -31.27 -7.80
N SER A 351 -7.60 -31.73 -8.05
CA SER A 351 -8.01 -33.10 -7.70
C SER A 351 -7.45 -34.17 -8.67
N GLU A 352 -7.23 -33.80 -9.92
CA GLU A 352 -6.73 -34.70 -10.97
C GLU A 352 -5.18 -34.77 -11.03
N SER A 353 -4.49 -33.91 -10.29
CA SER A 353 -3.02 -33.79 -10.36
C SER A 353 -2.32 -34.47 -9.19
N SER A 354 -1.18 -35.14 -9.45
CA SER A 354 -0.28 -35.61 -8.40
C SER A 354 0.40 -34.45 -7.66
N THR A 355 0.97 -34.70 -6.51
CA THR A 355 1.71 -33.68 -5.74
C THR A 355 2.85 -33.08 -6.55
N GLU A 356 3.61 -33.90 -7.29
CA GLU A 356 4.72 -33.46 -8.15
C GLU A 356 4.22 -32.57 -9.31
N LEU A 357 3.06 -32.90 -9.86
CA LEU A 357 2.45 -32.10 -10.92
C LEU A 357 1.92 -30.76 -10.39
N LEU A 358 1.36 -30.73 -9.18
CA LEU A 358 0.93 -29.50 -8.53
C LEU A 358 2.13 -28.58 -8.20
N ASP A 359 3.25 -29.14 -7.80
CA ASP A 359 4.51 -28.39 -7.62
C ASP A 359 4.97 -27.73 -8.93
N TYR A 360 4.95 -28.47 -10.03
CA TYR A 360 5.23 -27.92 -11.36
C TYR A 360 4.23 -26.82 -11.73
N TYR A 361 2.94 -27.06 -11.53
CA TYR A 361 1.86 -26.12 -11.84
C TYR A 361 1.93 -24.82 -11.04
N SER A 362 2.49 -24.88 -9.83
CA SER A 362 2.65 -23.68 -9.00
C SER A 362 3.48 -22.57 -9.67
N ASN A 363 4.27 -22.90 -10.70
CA ASN A 363 5.09 -21.95 -11.45
C ASN A 363 4.75 -21.91 -12.96
N HIS A 364 3.64 -22.51 -13.37
CA HIS A 364 3.31 -22.66 -14.78
C HIS A 364 2.36 -21.54 -15.26
N LEU A 365 2.88 -20.54 -15.96
CA LEU A 365 2.12 -19.38 -16.46
C LEU A 365 0.95 -19.74 -17.37
N GLY A 366 1.08 -20.77 -18.20
CA GLY A 366 0.03 -21.17 -19.15
C GLY A 366 -1.17 -21.87 -18.50
N LEU A 367 -1.10 -22.21 -17.22
CA LEU A 367 -2.16 -22.97 -16.54
C LEU A 367 -3.42 -22.11 -16.31
N SER A 368 -3.24 -20.81 -16.07
CA SER A 368 -4.33 -19.87 -15.79
C SER A 368 -5.45 -19.89 -16.84
N SER A 369 -5.11 -20.09 -18.10
CA SER A 369 -6.09 -20.21 -19.21
C SER A 369 -7.09 -21.34 -19.04
N ARG A 370 -6.83 -22.31 -18.16
CA ARG A 370 -7.75 -23.43 -17.88
C ARG A 370 -8.81 -23.09 -16.83
N PHE A 371 -8.60 -22.07 -16.00
CA PHE A 371 -9.52 -21.73 -14.92
C PHE A 371 -9.82 -20.22 -14.81
N VAL A 372 -9.10 -19.35 -15.50
CA VAL A 372 -9.44 -17.92 -15.60
C VAL A 372 -10.22 -17.69 -16.89
N THR A 373 -11.49 -17.39 -16.76
CA THR A 373 -12.42 -17.34 -17.89
C THR A 373 -12.56 -15.97 -18.52
N LYS A 374 -12.31 -14.90 -17.74
CA LYS A 374 -12.47 -13.51 -18.21
C LYS A 374 -11.53 -12.56 -17.47
N ARG A 375 -11.14 -11.51 -18.15
CA ARG A 375 -10.47 -10.32 -17.60
C ARG A 375 -11.36 -9.11 -17.90
N ILE A 376 -11.96 -8.53 -16.87
CA ILE A 376 -12.90 -7.40 -17.02
C ILE A 376 -12.16 -6.12 -16.75
N PRO A 377 -12.05 -5.19 -17.72
CA PRO A 377 -11.43 -3.88 -17.50
C PRO A 377 -12.24 -3.04 -16.51
N THR A 378 -11.52 -2.28 -15.66
CA THR A 378 -12.09 -1.34 -14.70
C THR A 378 -11.47 0.06 -14.84
N GLY A 379 -11.94 1.00 -14.04
CA GLY A 379 -11.23 2.25 -13.81
C GLY A 379 -9.96 2.08 -12.97
N ALA A 380 -9.33 3.21 -12.62
CA ALA A 380 -8.00 3.22 -12.02
C ALA A 380 -7.96 2.64 -10.61
N ASN A 381 -7.11 1.63 -10.41
CA ASN A 381 -6.75 1.01 -9.15
C ASN A 381 -7.97 0.45 -8.41
N PRO A 382 -8.64 -0.60 -8.95
CA PRO A 382 -9.77 -1.25 -8.28
C PRO A 382 -9.30 -1.85 -6.95
N LYS A 383 -10.09 -1.63 -5.87
CA LYS A 383 -9.82 -2.11 -4.52
C LYS A 383 -10.97 -3.03 -4.07
N GLY A 384 -11.79 -2.60 -3.15
CA GLY A 384 -12.85 -3.41 -2.56
C GLY A 384 -13.91 -3.88 -3.56
N LEU A 385 -14.38 -5.09 -3.32
CA LEU A 385 -15.44 -5.77 -4.06
C LEU A 385 -16.62 -6.04 -3.13
N GLU A 386 -17.84 -5.86 -3.64
CA GLU A 386 -19.06 -6.28 -2.96
C GLU A 386 -20.03 -6.91 -3.94
N LEU A 387 -20.52 -8.11 -3.60
CA LEU A 387 -21.45 -8.87 -4.43
C LEU A 387 -22.87 -8.75 -3.86
N SER A 388 -23.86 -8.57 -4.72
CA SER A 388 -25.26 -8.64 -4.28
C SER A 388 -25.59 -10.04 -3.76
N ASP A 389 -26.49 -10.14 -2.78
CA ASP A 389 -26.87 -11.42 -2.14
C ASP A 389 -27.42 -12.45 -3.14
N ASP A 390 -28.10 -11.97 -4.20
CA ASP A 390 -28.58 -12.81 -5.30
C ASP A 390 -27.48 -13.19 -6.32
N GLY A 391 -26.25 -12.72 -6.12
CA GLY A 391 -25.10 -13.01 -6.97
C GLY A 391 -25.13 -12.40 -8.37
N LYS A 392 -26.06 -11.46 -8.67
CA LYS A 392 -26.21 -10.92 -10.03
C LYS A 392 -25.33 -9.71 -10.33
N PHE A 393 -25.04 -8.90 -9.33
CA PHE A 393 -24.28 -7.66 -9.51
C PHE A 393 -23.05 -7.64 -8.61
N LEU A 394 -21.93 -7.25 -9.20
CA LEU A 394 -20.67 -7.01 -8.50
C LEU A 394 -20.36 -5.52 -8.53
N TYR A 395 -20.17 -4.94 -7.34
CA TYR A 395 -19.77 -3.55 -7.15
C TYR A 395 -18.27 -3.49 -6.91
N VAL A 396 -17.59 -2.57 -7.59
CA VAL A 396 -16.13 -2.44 -7.58
C VAL A 396 -15.73 -1.01 -7.22
N ALA A 397 -14.98 -0.84 -6.17
CA ALA A 397 -14.41 0.46 -5.79
C ALA A 397 -13.24 0.82 -6.72
N GLU A 398 -13.45 1.77 -7.65
CA GLU A 398 -12.40 2.31 -8.51
C GLU A 398 -11.65 3.43 -7.75
N HIS A 399 -10.76 3.00 -6.88
CA HIS A 399 -10.13 3.81 -5.82
C HIS A 399 -9.54 5.15 -6.31
N LEU A 400 -8.77 5.13 -7.38
CA LEU A 400 -8.13 6.33 -7.90
C LEU A 400 -8.96 7.06 -8.96
N GLN A 401 -10.26 6.73 -9.09
CA GLN A 401 -11.15 7.34 -10.08
C GLN A 401 -12.46 7.91 -9.49
N ASP A 402 -12.65 7.81 -8.15
CA ASP A 402 -13.83 8.29 -7.43
C ASP A 402 -15.16 7.76 -8.01
N ARG A 403 -15.18 6.46 -8.38
CA ARG A 403 -16.35 5.79 -8.98
C ARG A 403 -16.53 4.40 -8.43
N ILE A 404 -17.74 3.88 -8.60
CA ILE A 404 -18.07 2.46 -8.44
C ILE A 404 -18.44 1.90 -9.81
N ALA A 405 -17.77 0.84 -10.25
CA ALA A 405 -18.24 0.07 -11.39
C ALA A 405 -19.26 -0.98 -10.93
N VAL A 406 -20.31 -1.18 -11.71
CA VAL A 406 -21.31 -2.24 -11.50
C VAL A 406 -21.18 -3.22 -12.64
N ILE A 407 -20.88 -4.46 -12.31
CA ILE A 407 -20.65 -5.55 -13.26
C ILE A 407 -21.82 -6.53 -13.17
N ASP A 408 -22.35 -6.89 -14.33
CA ASP A 408 -23.30 -8.01 -14.47
C ASP A 408 -22.50 -9.32 -14.40
N VAL A 409 -22.81 -10.14 -13.39
CA VAL A 409 -22.06 -11.38 -13.07
C VAL A 409 -22.30 -12.50 -14.11
N GLU A 410 -23.44 -12.49 -14.79
CA GLU A 410 -23.74 -13.46 -15.84
C GLU A 410 -23.04 -13.09 -17.16
N LYS A 411 -23.14 -11.80 -17.56
CA LYS A 411 -22.55 -11.30 -18.81
C LYS A 411 -21.05 -11.06 -18.70
N LEU A 412 -20.52 -10.93 -17.48
CA LEU A 412 -19.12 -10.59 -17.20
C LEU A 412 -18.68 -9.28 -17.88
N GLU A 413 -19.51 -8.24 -17.74
CA GLU A 413 -19.25 -6.92 -18.30
C GLU A 413 -19.74 -5.79 -17.37
N THR A 414 -19.07 -4.65 -17.43
CA THR A 414 -19.51 -3.44 -16.72
C THR A 414 -20.75 -2.87 -17.40
N ILE A 415 -21.86 -2.81 -16.66
CA ILE A 415 -23.16 -2.30 -17.17
C ILE A 415 -23.44 -0.86 -16.76
N LYS A 416 -22.80 -0.38 -15.67
CA LYS A 416 -23.03 0.95 -15.12
C LYS A 416 -21.78 1.42 -14.35
N THR A 417 -21.56 2.72 -14.32
CA THR A 417 -20.63 3.34 -13.38
C THR A 417 -21.35 4.39 -12.55
N ILE A 418 -21.08 4.43 -11.25
CA ILE A 418 -21.64 5.38 -10.30
C ILE A 418 -20.55 6.40 -9.98
N ASP A 419 -20.78 7.65 -10.34
CA ASP A 419 -19.90 8.77 -10.01
C ASP A 419 -20.16 9.20 -8.56
N LEU A 420 -19.13 9.15 -7.72
CA LEU A 420 -19.23 9.53 -6.32
C LEU A 420 -19.08 11.05 -6.12
N GLY A 421 -18.81 11.78 -7.18
CA GLY A 421 -18.40 13.18 -7.13
C GLY A 421 -16.87 13.30 -7.02
N GLY A 422 -16.38 14.42 -6.60
CA GLY A 422 -14.94 14.67 -6.54
C GLY A 422 -14.46 15.60 -7.65
N PRO A 423 -13.16 15.90 -7.67
CA PRO A 423 -12.61 16.89 -8.59
C PRO A 423 -12.64 16.40 -10.04
N ARG A 424 -13.26 17.16 -10.91
CA ARG A 424 -13.28 16.86 -12.36
C ARG A 424 -11.89 16.95 -13.00
N ARG A 425 -11.00 17.79 -12.47
CA ARG A 425 -9.63 17.95 -12.95
C ARG A 425 -8.67 17.17 -12.07
N ILE A 426 -7.95 16.23 -12.67
CA ILE A 426 -6.92 15.45 -11.99
C ILE A 426 -5.72 16.35 -11.68
N THR A 427 -5.29 16.39 -10.41
CA THR A 427 -4.05 17.05 -9.98
C THR A 427 -2.82 16.27 -10.45
N MET A 428 -1.65 16.91 -10.48
CA MET A 428 -0.40 16.23 -10.81
C MET A 428 -0.07 15.13 -9.78
N ALA A 429 -0.28 15.39 -8.49
CA ALA A 429 -0.08 14.39 -7.44
C ALA A 429 -1.03 13.18 -7.61
N ARG A 430 -2.31 13.40 -7.93
CA ARG A 430 -3.25 12.31 -8.20
C ARG A 430 -2.87 11.50 -9.44
N LEU A 431 -2.40 12.16 -10.49
CA LEU A 431 -1.88 11.48 -11.67
C LEU A 431 -0.63 10.66 -11.33
N GLY A 432 0.29 11.22 -10.54
CA GLY A 432 1.47 10.51 -10.05
C GLY A 432 1.11 9.29 -9.19
N ARG A 433 0.11 9.40 -8.30
CA ARG A 433 -0.40 8.26 -7.54
C ARG A 433 -0.96 7.16 -8.45
N ARG A 434 -1.68 7.53 -9.52
CA ARG A 434 -2.13 6.54 -10.52
C ARG A 434 -0.98 5.85 -11.22
N ILE A 435 0.08 6.57 -11.55
CA ILE A 435 1.27 6.00 -12.20
C ILE A 435 2.01 5.07 -11.24
N LEU A 436 2.22 5.49 -9.99
CA LEU A 436 2.87 4.67 -8.96
C LEU A 436 2.14 3.34 -8.72
N ASN A 437 0.80 3.36 -8.76
CA ASN A 437 -0.05 2.20 -8.56
C ASN A 437 -0.40 1.46 -9.86
N ASN A 438 0.33 1.67 -10.96
CA ASN A 438 0.05 1.02 -12.24
C ASN A 438 1.30 0.30 -12.77
N ALA A 439 1.15 -0.96 -13.10
CA ALA A 439 2.23 -1.82 -13.57
C ALA A 439 2.63 -1.58 -15.04
N LYS A 440 1.96 -0.68 -15.76
CA LYS A 440 2.30 -0.34 -17.16
C LYS A 440 3.75 0.13 -17.33
N GLY A 441 4.37 0.64 -16.27
CA GLY A 441 5.77 1.07 -16.26
C GLY A 441 6.80 -0.08 -16.20
N THR A 442 6.36 -1.36 -16.19
CA THR A 442 7.25 -2.51 -16.10
C THR A 442 7.02 -3.50 -17.24
N PHE A 443 8.06 -4.31 -17.53
CA PHE A 443 8.01 -5.33 -18.57
C PHE A 443 6.82 -6.25 -18.37
N GLN A 444 5.94 -6.31 -19.37
CA GLN A 444 4.72 -7.13 -19.37
C GLN A 444 3.81 -6.94 -18.14
N THR A 445 3.87 -5.76 -17.50
CA THR A 445 3.04 -5.43 -16.33
C THR A 445 3.25 -6.32 -15.09
N GLN A 446 4.48 -6.83 -14.87
CA GLN A 446 4.77 -7.77 -13.78
C GLN A 446 4.54 -7.18 -12.39
N TYR A 447 4.83 -5.90 -12.19
CA TYR A 447 4.66 -5.21 -10.91
C TYR A 447 4.52 -3.70 -11.10
N SER A 448 3.91 -3.04 -10.16
CA SER A 448 3.88 -1.58 -10.06
C SER A 448 4.92 -1.09 -9.04
N CYS A 449 5.07 0.21 -8.87
CA CYS A 449 5.86 0.73 -7.74
C CYS A 449 5.22 0.35 -6.41
N TYR A 450 3.87 0.29 -6.32
CA TYR A 450 3.15 -0.17 -5.13
C TYR A 450 3.55 -1.59 -4.72
N THR A 451 3.86 -2.48 -5.67
CA THR A 451 4.25 -3.86 -5.35
C THR A 451 5.45 -3.92 -4.41
N CYS A 452 6.46 -3.05 -4.58
CA CYS A 452 7.61 -2.96 -3.69
C CYS A 452 7.45 -1.86 -2.63
N HIS A 453 6.58 -0.88 -2.89
CA HIS A 453 6.32 0.25 -2.00
C HIS A 453 4.84 0.35 -1.62
N PRO A 454 4.27 -0.67 -0.92
CA PRO A 454 2.87 -0.63 -0.49
C PRO A 454 2.65 0.57 0.43
N ASP A 455 1.56 1.33 0.16
CA ASP A 455 1.26 2.61 0.80
C ASP A 455 2.44 3.62 0.75
N ALA A 456 3.21 3.57 -0.35
CA ALA A 456 4.42 4.35 -0.57
C ALA A 456 5.49 4.14 0.53
N HIS A 457 5.43 3.02 1.23
CA HIS A 457 6.39 2.62 2.25
C HIS A 457 7.33 1.53 1.69
N GLU A 458 7.95 0.75 2.54
CA GLU A 458 8.75 -0.40 2.16
C GLU A 458 7.94 -1.71 2.31
N ASP A 459 8.35 -2.77 1.63
CA ASP A 459 7.69 -4.08 1.66
C ASP A 459 8.33 -5.08 2.64
N GLY A 460 9.45 -4.71 3.25
CA GLY A 460 10.24 -5.59 4.12
C GLY A 460 11.08 -6.63 3.38
N LEU A 461 11.22 -6.51 2.06
CA LEU A 461 11.99 -7.44 1.24
C LEU A 461 13.33 -6.85 0.80
N VAL A 462 14.27 -7.75 0.55
CA VAL A 462 15.58 -7.43 -0.01
C VAL A 462 15.63 -7.93 -1.45
N TYR A 463 16.06 -7.07 -2.36
CA TYR A 463 16.11 -7.34 -3.79
C TYR A 463 17.53 -7.46 -4.29
N ASN A 464 17.74 -8.32 -5.29
CA ASN A 464 19.01 -8.39 -5.99
C ASN A 464 19.06 -7.33 -7.10
N MET A 465 19.78 -6.24 -6.86
CA MET A 465 19.95 -5.11 -7.78
C MET A 465 21.24 -5.22 -8.62
N ALA A 466 21.79 -6.42 -8.78
CA ALA A 466 22.98 -6.63 -9.61
C ALA A 466 22.78 -6.07 -11.01
N SER A 467 23.77 -5.29 -11.47
CA SER A 467 23.72 -4.62 -12.77
C SER A 467 24.34 -5.45 -13.91
N LYS A 468 24.94 -6.60 -13.59
CA LYS A 468 25.60 -7.49 -14.56
C LYS A 468 25.29 -8.94 -14.23
N ASP A 469 24.92 -9.71 -15.23
CA ASP A 469 24.75 -11.16 -15.19
C ASP A 469 23.91 -11.69 -14.02
N MET A 470 24.32 -12.77 -13.38
CA MET A 470 23.73 -13.38 -12.19
C MET A 470 24.47 -13.00 -10.90
N GLY A 471 25.17 -11.85 -10.90
CA GLY A 471 25.82 -11.32 -9.71
C GLY A 471 24.85 -11.04 -8.58
N ARG A 472 25.40 -10.71 -7.41
CA ARG A 472 24.61 -10.28 -6.24
C ARG A 472 24.95 -8.84 -5.91
N ASN A 473 23.93 -8.03 -5.74
CA ASN A 473 23.98 -6.69 -5.14
C ASN A 473 22.65 -6.47 -4.45
N LEU A 474 22.65 -6.66 -3.16
CA LEU A 474 21.43 -6.71 -2.39
C LEU A 474 21.06 -5.33 -1.88
N ALA A 475 19.81 -5.00 -2.02
CA ALA A 475 19.26 -3.74 -1.56
C ALA A 475 17.94 -3.96 -0.85
N ASN A 476 17.86 -3.50 0.39
CA ASN A 476 16.61 -3.37 1.12
C ASN A 476 15.75 -2.28 0.47
N THR A 477 14.45 -2.50 0.38
CA THR A 477 13.50 -1.49 -0.11
C THR A 477 13.48 -0.30 0.83
N GLN A 478 13.61 0.91 0.28
CA GLN A 478 13.53 2.15 1.06
C GLN A 478 12.12 2.72 1.02
N SER A 479 11.66 3.31 2.13
CA SER A 479 10.41 4.07 2.16
C SER A 479 10.45 5.25 1.19
N LEU A 480 9.33 5.55 0.52
CA LEU A 480 9.16 6.76 -0.29
C LEU A 480 8.59 7.94 0.52
N LYS A 481 8.28 7.71 1.81
CA LYS A 481 7.71 8.74 2.67
C LYS A 481 8.78 9.74 3.09
N ASP A 482 8.48 11.01 2.92
CA ASP A 482 9.28 12.15 3.38
C ASP A 482 10.69 12.27 2.73
N ILE A 483 10.89 11.64 1.56
CA ILE A 483 12.20 11.64 0.89
C ILE A 483 12.47 12.90 0.04
N GLY A 484 11.48 13.78 -0.12
CA GLY A 484 11.59 14.91 -1.07
C GLY A 484 12.81 15.79 -0.89
N ASP A 485 13.26 15.96 0.34
CA ASP A 485 14.38 16.83 0.72
C ASP A 485 15.62 16.06 1.23
N THR A 486 15.74 14.77 0.92
CA THR A 486 16.84 13.91 1.41
C THR A 486 17.70 13.30 0.29
N PRO A 487 18.09 14.05 -0.77
CA PRO A 487 19.08 13.54 -1.71
C PRO A 487 20.43 13.34 -1.04
N PRO A 488 21.30 12.45 -1.55
CA PRO A 488 21.11 11.59 -2.73
C PRO A 488 20.22 10.39 -2.44
N PHE A 489 19.72 9.73 -3.51
CA PHE A 489 18.83 8.59 -3.41
C PHE A 489 19.52 7.28 -3.75
N LYS A 490 18.95 6.16 -3.29
CA LYS A 490 19.51 4.80 -3.22
C LYS A 490 20.59 4.69 -2.15
N TRP A 491 20.77 3.47 -1.65
CA TRP A 491 21.81 3.16 -0.67
C TRP A 491 23.22 3.60 -1.10
N ASN A 492 23.51 3.58 -2.40
CA ASN A 492 24.79 4.03 -2.94
C ASN A 492 24.79 5.50 -3.38
N GLY A 493 23.75 6.27 -3.12
CA GLY A 493 23.63 7.70 -3.42
C GLY A 493 23.85 8.11 -4.88
N LYS A 494 23.73 7.18 -5.83
CA LYS A 494 24.04 7.45 -7.25
C LYS A 494 23.06 8.42 -7.92
N ASN A 495 21.89 8.67 -7.32
CA ASN A 495 20.86 9.50 -7.91
C ASN A 495 20.63 10.77 -7.08
N GLN A 496 20.93 11.91 -7.66
CA GLN A 496 20.81 13.22 -7.00
C GLN A 496 19.38 13.77 -7.03
N THR A 497 18.51 13.22 -7.82
CA THR A 497 17.10 13.66 -7.96
C THR A 497 16.19 12.47 -8.20
N ILE A 498 14.91 12.59 -7.84
CA ILE A 498 13.89 11.59 -8.18
C ILE A 498 13.72 11.47 -9.70
N TYR A 499 13.86 12.56 -10.45
CA TYR A 499 13.87 12.53 -11.92
C TYR A 499 14.97 11.60 -12.49
N LYS A 500 16.16 11.61 -11.87
CA LYS A 500 17.23 10.69 -12.26
C LYS A 500 16.95 9.27 -11.79
N GLN A 501 16.32 9.14 -10.61
CA GLN A 501 15.94 7.84 -10.04
C GLN A 501 14.93 7.12 -10.94
N ASP A 502 13.83 7.79 -11.32
CA ASP A 502 12.70 7.22 -12.06
C ASP A 502 12.74 7.54 -13.57
N GLY A 503 13.84 8.13 -14.03
CA GLY A 503 14.04 8.52 -15.43
C GLY A 503 14.36 7.34 -16.34
N MET A 504 14.89 7.66 -17.53
CA MET A 504 15.15 6.73 -18.62
C MET A 504 15.88 5.44 -18.19
N ARG A 505 16.92 5.55 -17.35
CA ARG A 505 17.68 4.38 -16.92
C ARG A 505 16.84 3.41 -16.06
N PHE A 506 15.97 3.94 -15.21
CA PHE A 506 15.06 3.10 -14.43
C PHE A 506 14.17 2.28 -15.37
N SER A 507 13.51 2.95 -16.30
CA SER A 507 12.60 2.29 -17.24
C SER A 507 13.32 1.31 -18.17
N THR A 508 14.41 1.75 -18.81
CA THR A 508 15.05 0.93 -19.85
C THR A 508 15.97 -0.17 -19.32
N VAL A 509 16.55 0.01 -18.12
CA VAL A 509 17.51 -0.96 -17.56
C VAL A 509 16.88 -1.84 -16.48
N LEU A 510 16.16 -1.25 -15.54
CA LEU A 510 15.60 -2.00 -14.41
C LEU A 510 14.23 -2.61 -14.71
N THR A 511 13.32 -1.85 -15.28
CA THR A 511 11.96 -2.35 -15.55
C THR A 511 11.74 -2.82 -16.97
N ARG A 512 12.74 -2.65 -17.85
CA ARG A 512 12.75 -3.12 -19.26
C ARG A 512 11.50 -2.69 -20.03
N ASN A 513 11.15 -1.41 -19.92
CA ASN A 513 10.00 -0.83 -20.57
C ASN A 513 10.34 0.56 -21.16
N GLU A 514 9.39 1.12 -21.89
CA GLU A 514 9.51 2.49 -22.41
C GLU A 514 9.60 3.50 -21.26
N PRO A 515 10.43 4.54 -21.41
CA PRO A 515 10.49 5.61 -20.43
C PRO A 515 9.15 6.33 -20.25
N PHE A 516 8.90 6.79 -19.03
CA PHE A 516 7.78 7.69 -18.77
C PHE A 516 7.88 8.94 -19.65
N SER A 517 6.76 9.38 -20.19
CA SER A 517 6.68 10.71 -20.81
C SER A 517 7.03 11.80 -19.78
N ASP A 518 7.45 12.97 -20.25
CA ASP A 518 7.76 14.10 -19.36
C ASP A 518 6.63 14.42 -18.38
N LYS A 519 5.38 14.38 -18.85
CA LYS A 519 4.21 14.61 -18.00
C LYS A 519 4.00 13.54 -16.95
N GLU A 520 4.21 12.28 -17.30
CA GLU A 520 4.10 11.16 -16.37
C GLU A 520 5.21 11.22 -15.31
N LEU A 521 6.45 11.50 -15.72
CA LEU A 521 7.57 11.66 -14.81
C LEU A 521 7.38 12.86 -13.87
N ASP A 522 6.94 14.01 -14.39
CA ASP A 522 6.59 15.18 -13.58
C ASP A 522 5.50 14.86 -12.55
N ALA A 523 4.48 14.09 -12.96
CA ALA A 523 3.40 13.70 -12.08
C ALA A 523 3.87 12.71 -10.99
N LEU A 524 4.68 11.72 -11.36
CA LEU A 524 5.25 10.76 -10.43
C LEU A 524 6.13 11.45 -9.38
N VAL A 525 7.03 12.35 -9.83
CA VAL A 525 7.86 13.16 -8.94
C VAL A 525 7.02 14.05 -8.03
N ALA A 526 5.98 14.72 -8.56
CA ALA A 526 5.08 15.53 -7.75
C ALA A 526 4.40 14.71 -6.65
N TYR A 527 3.99 13.48 -6.94
CA TYR A 527 3.40 12.60 -5.93
C TYR A 527 4.44 12.17 -4.89
N ILE A 528 5.60 11.68 -5.30
CA ILE A 528 6.65 11.19 -4.38
C ILE A 528 7.14 12.31 -3.46
N VAL A 529 7.35 13.51 -3.99
CA VAL A 529 7.94 14.62 -3.22
C VAL A 529 6.93 15.29 -2.29
N THR A 530 5.66 15.41 -2.69
CA THR A 530 4.67 16.21 -1.94
C THR A 530 3.33 15.57 -1.73
N GLY A 531 3.00 14.54 -2.51
CA GLY A 531 1.65 13.96 -2.54
C GLY A 531 1.48 12.73 -1.65
N ILE A 532 2.56 12.14 -1.14
CA ILE A 532 2.48 10.96 -0.27
C ILE A 532 2.05 11.41 1.13
N PRO A 533 0.84 11.01 1.57
CA PRO A 533 0.45 11.22 2.94
C PRO A 533 1.05 10.14 3.85
N TYR A 534 1.19 10.43 5.13
CA TYR A 534 1.61 9.44 6.12
C TYR A 534 0.79 9.54 7.40
N PRO A 535 0.59 8.41 8.10
CA PRO A 535 -0.22 8.38 9.30
C PRO A 535 0.42 9.19 10.43
N PRO A 536 -0.38 9.74 11.34
CA PRO A 536 0.14 10.29 12.57
C PRO A 536 0.84 9.21 13.40
N ASN A 537 1.89 9.58 14.13
CA ASN A 537 2.63 8.63 14.97
C ASN A 537 1.92 8.43 16.33
N ASN A 538 0.70 7.91 16.31
CA ASN A 538 -0.09 7.70 17.51
C ASN A 538 0.50 6.60 18.42
N MET A 539 1.24 5.65 17.84
CA MET A 539 1.83 4.53 18.57
C MET A 539 2.90 4.98 19.56
N TYR A 540 3.76 5.88 19.16
CA TYR A 540 4.91 6.32 19.96
C TYR A 540 4.81 7.76 20.43
N ASN A 541 3.97 8.57 19.79
CA ASN A 541 3.81 9.98 20.12
C ASN A 541 2.35 10.46 19.99
N PRO A 542 1.40 9.88 20.75
CA PRO A 542 -0.02 10.14 20.61
C PRO A 542 -0.42 11.60 20.90
N ASN A 543 0.36 12.31 21.69
CA ASN A 543 0.08 13.70 22.11
C ASN A 543 0.94 14.74 21.38
N GLY A 544 1.84 14.31 20.47
CA GLY A 544 2.81 15.21 19.83
C GLY A 544 4.00 15.61 20.73
N GLU A 545 4.05 15.12 21.97
CA GLU A 545 5.11 15.41 22.94
C GLU A 545 5.91 14.15 23.28
N LEU A 546 7.22 14.30 23.48
CA LEU A 546 8.07 13.19 23.87
C LEU A 546 7.85 12.84 25.35
N ASN A 547 7.68 11.56 25.65
CA ASN A 547 7.67 11.06 27.03
C ASN A 547 9.09 10.98 27.62
N ASP A 548 9.21 10.69 28.93
CA ASP A 548 10.49 10.66 29.64
C ASP A 548 11.50 9.68 29.04
N ILE A 549 11.04 8.54 28.52
CA ILE A 549 11.92 7.55 27.87
C ILE A 549 12.46 8.11 26.56
N GLN A 550 11.61 8.74 25.78
CA GLN A 550 11.98 9.37 24.50
C GLN A 550 12.87 10.58 24.70
N LEU A 551 12.65 11.38 25.76
CA LEU A 551 13.54 12.48 26.15
C LEU A 551 14.93 11.98 26.54
N ARG A 552 15.03 10.88 27.29
CA ARG A 552 16.33 10.23 27.57
C ARG A 552 16.99 9.70 26.30
N GLY A 553 16.20 9.07 25.41
CA GLY A 553 16.69 8.62 24.08
C GLY A 553 17.24 9.78 23.26
N LYS A 554 16.53 10.91 23.22
CA LYS A 554 16.98 12.13 22.56
C LYS A 554 18.30 12.64 23.16
N ALA A 555 18.41 12.72 24.49
CA ALA A 555 19.64 13.14 25.16
C ALA A 555 20.82 12.21 24.83
N LEU A 556 20.60 10.90 24.75
CA LEU A 556 21.62 9.93 24.32
C LEU A 556 22.01 10.11 22.85
N PHE A 557 21.07 10.41 21.97
CA PHE A 557 21.32 10.67 20.55
C PHE A 557 22.15 11.96 20.33
N GLU A 558 21.91 12.99 21.14
CA GLU A 558 22.55 14.30 21.05
C GLU A 558 23.82 14.40 21.91
N ARG A 559 24.20 13.35 22.67
CA ARG A 559 25.32 13.39 23.61
C ARG A 559 26.68 13.62 22.95
N THR A 560 27.55 14.32 23.63
CA THR A 560 28.93 14.58 23.23
C THR A 560 29.98 13.82 24.06
N HIS A 561 29.53 13.16 25.15
CA HIS A 561 30.37 12.35 26.03
C HIS A 561 29.79 10.96 26.24
N ASP A 562 30.63 9.98 26.43
CA ASP A 562 30.25 8.62 26.75
C ASP A 562 29.77 8.48 28.22
N ASN A 563 29.41 7.25 28.62
CA ASN A 563 28.94 6.98 29.98
C ASN A 563 30.06 7.09 31.04
N TYR A 564 31.32 7.21 30.63
CA TYR A 564 32.48 7.35 31.49
C TYR A 564 32.98 8.81 31.55
N GLY A 565 32.34 9.73 30.85
CA GLY A 565 32.70 11.13 30.79
C GLY A 565 33.77 11.47 29.76
N ASN A 566 34.18 10.53 28.89
CA ASN A 566 35.13 10.82 27.82
C ASN A 566 34.39 11.49 26.66
N GLU A 567 35.07 12.42 26.00
CA GLU A 567 34.51 13.06 24.80
C GLU A 567 34.38 12.05 23.64
N ILE A 568 33.19 11.97 23.05
CA ILE A 568 32.93 11.20 21.83
C ILE A 568 33.45 12.04 20.66
N PRO A 569 34.37 11.51 19.82
CA PRO A 569 34.81 12.23 18.63
C PRO A 569 33.64 12.68 17.77
N GLU A 570 33.68 13.86 17.19
CA GLU A 570 32.57 14.44 16.44
C GLU A 570 32.06 13.49 15.34
N LYS A 571 32.97 12.83 14.63
CA LYS A 571 32.64 11.86 13.56
C LYS A 571 31.88 10.63 14.06
N ASP A 572 31.94 10.31 15.37
CA ASP A 572 31.31 9.11 15.96
C ASP A 572 30.00 9.45 16.72
N ARG A 573 29.56 10.72 16.69
CA ARG A 573 28.30 11.17 17.29
C ARG A 573 27.13 10.89 16.36
N CYS A 574 26.03 10.36 16.86
CA CYS A 574 24.83 10.09 16.06
C CYS A 574 24.34 11.32 15.29
N ILE A 575 24.34 12.49 15.96
CA ILE A 575 23.84 13.75 15.39
C ILE A 575 24.72 14.30 14.26
N THR A 576 25.98 13.87 14.14
CA THR A 576 26.87 14.29 13.05
C THR A 576 26.45 13.71 11.72
N CYS A 577 26.08 12.42 11.70
CA CYS A 577 25.55 11.76 10.51
C CYS A 577 24.04 11.98 10.34
N HIS A 578 23.33 12.17 11.45
CA HIS A 578 21.87 12.30 11.45
C HIS A 578 21.38 13.63 12.07
N PRO A 579 21.76 14.80 11.53
CA PRO A 579 21.28 16.09 12.04
C PRO A 579 19.80 16.33 11.69
N PRO A 580 19.01 17.02 12.56
CA PRO A 580 17.67 17.44 12.23
C PRO A 580 17.67 18.47 11.07
N PRO A 581 16.56 18.70 10.35
CA PRO A 581 15.21 18.15 10.63
C PRO A 581 14.94 16.79 10.02
N TYR A 582 15.76 16.33 9.07
CA TYR A 582 15.53 15.06 8.36
C TYR A 582 16.34 13.90 8.93
N PHE A 583 17.20 14.17 9.89
CA PHE A 583 18.09 13.17 10.48
C PHE A 583 18.93 12.44 9.45
N THR A 584 19.53 13.21 8.53
CA THR A 584 20.56 12.80 7.57
C THR A 584 21.46 13.99 7.25
N ASN A 585 22.77 13.75 7.16
CA ASN A 585 23.75 14.74 6.69
C ASN A 585 23.86 14.75 5.16
N LYS A 586 23.13 13.85 4.45
CA LYS A 586 23.13 13.72 2.98
C LYS A 586 24.52 13.40 2.40
N ASN A 587 25.36 12.79 3.19
CA ASN A 587 26.72 12.38 2.83
C ASN A 587 26.84 10.86 2.79
N PHE A 588 28.01 10.40 2.41
CA PHE A 588 28.36 9.00 2.33
C PHE A 588 29.21 8.61 3.52
N GLU A 589 28.81 7.54 4.21
CA GLU A 589 29.48 7.06 5.41
C GLU A 589 29.84 5.58 5.29
N ASN A 590 30.94 5.19 5.94
CA ASN A 590 31.30 3.80 6.14
C ASN A 590 30.94 3.40 7.56
N VAL A 591 29.90 2.60 7.68
CA VAL A 591 29.39 2.12 8.98
C VAL A 591 29.79 0.66 9.27
N GLY A 592 30.76 0.12 8.54
CA GLY A 592 31.31 -1.23 8.78
C GLY A 592 30.42 -2.38 8.33
N THR A 593 29.34 -2.13 7.58
CA THR A 593 28.35 -3.15 7.19
C THR A 593 28.55 -3.68 5.77
N LEU A 594 29.76 -3.55 5.20
CA LEU A 594 30.11 -3.99 3.87
C LEU A 594 29.92 -5.50 3.68
N LEU A 595 29.24 -5.91 2.62
CA LEU A 595 29.21 -7.28 2.13
C LEU A 595 30.18 -7.48 0.96
N ALA A 596 30.61 -8.72 0.74
CA ALA A 596 31.45 -9.07 -0.41
C ALA A 596 30.83 -8.76 -1.78
N SER A 597 29.50 -8.58 -1.81
CA SER A 597 28.74 -8.23 -3.02
C SER A 597 28.63 -6.74 -3.28
N ASP A 598 29.07 -5.90 -2.34
CA ASP A 598 28.93 -4.44 -2.46
C ASP A 598 30.03 -3.85 -3.33
N ASP A 599 29.66 -2.90 -4.17
CA ASP A 599 30.60 -2.17 -5.05
C ASP A 599 31.41 -1.09 -4.29
N SER A 600 31.01 -0.71 -3.08
CA SER A 600 31.56 0.38 -2.28
C SER A 600 31.35 0.14 -0.79
N MET A 601 32.29 0.59 0.02
CA MET A 601 32.15 0.63 1.48
C MET A 601 31.41 1.88 1.98
N LEU A 602 31.07 2.80 1.09
CA LEU A 602 30.40 4.06 1.43
C LEU A 602 28.94 3.97 0.98
N PHE A 603 28.04 4.26 1.91
CA PHE A 603 26.62 4.28 1.71
C PHE A 603 26.05 5.67 2.03
N ASP A 604 24.98 6.04 1.33
CA ASP A 604 24.20 7.22 1.66
C ASP A 604 23.65 7.11 3.08
N THR A 605 23.78 8.20 3.85
CA THR A 605 23.21 8.28 5.20
C THR A 605 21.69 8.41 5.10
N PRO A 606 20.91 7.36 5.41
CA PRO A 606 19.46 7.41 5.28
C PRO A 606 18.85 8.38 6.29
N HIS A 607 17.75 9.02 5.93
CA HIS A 607 16.97 9.78 6.92
C HIS A 607 16.31 8.82 7.93
N LEU A 608 16.12 9.29 9.18
CA LEU A 608 15.53 8.48 10.25
C LEU A 608 14.02 8.74 10.47
N ASN A 609 13.40 9.56 9.64
CA ASN A 609 11.96 9.79 9.73
C ASN A 609 11.19 8.49 9.48
N HIS A 610 10.25 8.16 10.37
CA HIS A 610 9.42 6.93 10.31
C HIS A 610 10.20 5.61 10.40
N ILE A 611 11.46 5.62 10.81
CA ILE A 611 12.34 4.43 10.86
C ILE A 611 11.76 3.29 11.72
N TYR A 612 10.95 3.61 12.74
CA TYR A 612 10.30 2.61 13.59
C TYR A 612 9.39 1.62 12.84
N ALA A 613 8.94 1.99 11.63
CA ALA A 613 8.00 1.20 10.83
C ALA A 613 8.66 0.52 9.61
N SER A 614 10.00 0.58 9.46
CA SER A 614 10.72 0.13 8.25
C SER A 614 11.76 -0.98 8.48
N PRO A 615 11.49 -2.02 9.30
CA PRO A 615 12.35 -3.20 9.30
C PRO A 615 12.20 -4.01 7.99
N PRO A 616 13.27 -4.70 7.53
CA PRO A 616 14.59 -4.81 8.12
C PRO A 616 15.48 -3.59 7.84
N TYR A 617 16.54 -3.42 8.61
CA TYR A 617 17.42 -2.27 8.57
C TYR A 617 18.75 -2.56 7.89
N LEU A 618 19.54 -1.50 7.65
CA LEU A 618 20.76 -1.47 6.87
C LEU A 618 20.50 -1.66 5.37
N HIS A 619 21.48 -1.34 4.53
CA HIS A 619 21.32 -1.34 3.07
C HIS A 619 20.95 -2.72 2.48
N HIS A 620 21.27 -3.79 3.16
CA HIS A 620 21.03 -5.18 2.78
C HIS A 620 20.01 -5.90 3.70
N GLY A 621 19.34 -5.19 4.60
CA GLY A 621 18.29 -5.76 5.45
C GLY A 621 18.76 -6.80 6.48
N LEU A 622 20.03 -6.77 6.90
CA LEU A 622 20.55 -7.77 7.85
C LEU A 622 20.03 -7.61 9.27
N ALA A 623 19.77 -6.39 9.71
CA ALA A 623 19.24 -6.14 11.05
C ALA A 623 17.72 -6.20 11.03
N LEU A 624 17.12 -7.13 11.76
CA LEU A 624 15.67 -7.32 11.82
C LEU A 624 14.99 -6.38 12.82
N SER A 625 15.77 -5.74 13.68
CA SER A 625 15.30 -4.72 14.63
C SER A 625 16.33 -3.59 14.77
N LEU A 626 15.89 -2.43 15.29
CA LEU A 626 16.81 -1.32 15.60
C LEU A 626 17.85 -1.73 16.65
N GLU A 627 17.49 -2.60 17.59
CA GLU A 627 18.40 -3.12 18.60
C GLU A 627 19.54 -3.94 18.00
N GLU A 628 19.24 -4.74 16.95
CA GLU A 628 20.27 -5.54 16.27
C GLU A 628 21.33 -4.70 15.58
N ILE A 629 21.03 -3.48 15.16
CA ILE A 629 22.03 -2.55 14.61
C ILE A 629 23.16 -2.37 15.61
N TRP A 630 22.83 -2.18 16.89
CA TRP A 630 23.79 -1.92 17.96
C TRP A 630 24.40 -3.16 18.58
N THR A 631 23.69 -4.29 18.58
CA THR A 631 24.14 -5.50 19.25
C THR A 631 24.88 -6.49 18.34
N LYS A 632 24.65 -6.40 17.03
CA LYS A 632 25.25 -7.34 16.08
C LYS A 632 26.15 -6.66 15.02
N TYR A 633 25.89 -5.40 14.69
CA TYR A 633 26.51 -4.76 13.53
C TYR A 633 27.24 -3.44 13.84
N ALA A 634 27.14 -2.88 15.06
CA ALA A 634 27.86 -1.68 15.50
C ALA A 634 29.22 -2.02 16.13
#